data_d7f7eaaa4780fd550e648dc9dfd36bd4
#
_entry.id   d7f7eaaa4780fd550e648dc9dfd36bd4
#
_cell.length_a   1.000
_cell.length_b   1.000
_cell.length_c   1.000
_cell.angle_alpha   90.00
_cell.angle_beta   90.00
_cell.angle_gamma   90.00
#
_symmetry.space_group_name_H-M   'P 1'
#
loop_
_entity.id
_entity.type
_entity.pdbx_description
1 polymer ?
#
loop_
_entity_poly.entity_id
_entity_poly.type
_entity_poly.pdbx_seq_one_letter_code
_entity_poly.pdbx_strand_id
1 'polypeptide(L)'
;MQAMKWVLAIALTAAFFHAPDARGQQASSDIHPATTESQETNIRAYVELLRVDVRTKKTAIFTEIMHFNDQQAAKFWPIYNEYDVELQKLNDQKLAGIQEYAKNFGNMTDEKADELAMLALELENKRNDLKKTYYEKVRQQLGGIIAARFLQIENQLLMVIDLQIASSLPIVE
;
A
#
# COMPACT_ATOMS: atom_id res chain seq x y z
N MET A 1 6.90 -12.92 26.10
CA MET A 1 5.48 -12.83 25.74
C MET A 1 4.95 -11.38 25.89
N GLN A 2 5.63 -10.35 25.37
CA GLN A 2 5.16 -8.95 25.40
C GLN A 2 5.24 -8.21 24.05
N ALA A 3 5.73 -8.84 23.00
CA ALA A 3 5.92 -8.19 21.69
C ALA A 3 4.65 -8.10 20.82
N MET A 4 3.51 -8.60 21.27
CA MET A 4 2.26 -8.69 20.46
C MET A 4 1.24 -7.58 20.76
N LYS A 5 1.61 -6.54 21.51
CA LYS A 5 0.63 -5.49 21.92
C LYS A 5 0.68 -4.19 21.14
N TRP A 6 1.55 -4.04 20.16
CA TRP A 6 1.73 -2.75 19.45
C TRP A 6 1.11 -2.65 18.06
N VAL A 7 0.54 -3.73 17.52
CA VAL A 7 -0.03 -3.75 16.16
C VAL A 7 -1.49 -3.29 16.12
N LEU A 8 -2.13 -3.03 17.27
CA LEU A 8 -3.58 -2.72 17.35
C LEU A 8 -3.92 -1.36 17.95
N ALA A 9 -3.01 -0.38 17.92
CA ALA A 9 -3.32 0.96 18.40
C ALA A 9 -3.35 2.01 17.27
N ILE A 10 -4.13 1.76 16.21
CA ILE A 10 -4.75 2.86 15.46
C ILE A 10 -6.19 2.90 15.96
N ALA A 11 -6.35 3.51 17.13
CA ALA A 11 -7.65 3.75 17.73
C ALA A 11 -8.44 4.73 16.86
N LEU A 12 -9.54 4.24 16.33
CA LEU A 12 -10.64 5.03 15.80
C LEU A 12 -11.29 5.76 16.98
N THR A 13 -10.84 6.99 17.30
CA THR A 13 -11.55 7.86 18.25
C THR A 13 -12.77 8.47 17.57
N ALA A 14 -13.90 7.79 17.65
CA ALA A 14 -15.19 8.40 17.38
C ALA A 14 -15.54 9.32 18.54
N ALA A 15 -15.35 10.62 18.38
CA ALA A 15 -15.87 11.63 19.31
C ALA A 15 -17.37 11.80 19.06
N PHE A 16 -18.19 11.33 20.00
CA PHE A 16 -19.60 11.68 20.07
C PHE A 16 -19.72 13.17 20.47
N PHE A 17 -20.03 14.02 19.52
CA PHE A 17 -20.50 15.37 19.80
C PHE A 17 -22.02 15.38 19.89
N HIS A 18 -22.54 15.74 21.08
CA HIS A 18 -23.94 16.11 21.25
C HIS A 18 -24.18 17.48 20.59
N ALA A 19 -25.14 17.52 19.67
CA ALA A 19 -25.58 18.76 19.06
C ALA A 19 -26.71 19.39 19.90
N PRO A 20 -26.72 20.73 20.12
CA PRO A 20 -27.94 21.46 20.50
C PRO A 20 -28.72 21.85 19.24
N ASP A 21 -30.03 21.70 19.31
CA ASP A 21 -31.00 22.15 18.30
C ASP A 21 -30.82 23.64 17.96
N ALA A 22 -30.64 23.94 16.67
CA ALA A 22 -30.89 25.26 16.13
C ALA A 22 -31.58 25.11 14.77
N ARG A 23 -32.82 25.63 14.76
CA ARG A 23 -33.67 25.76 13.57
C ARG A 23 -33.04 26.67 12.52
N GLY A 24 -33.05 26.23 11.28
CA GLY A 24 -33.28 27.05 10.10
C GLY A 24 -32.09 27.80 9.55
N GLN A 25 -31.42 27.13 8.57
CA GLN A 25 -30.98 27.78 7.33
C GLN A 25 -30.75 26.66 6.30
N GLN A 26 -31.63 26.60 5.30
CA GLN A 26 -31.37 25.87 4.06
C GLN A 26 -30.17 26.55 3.38
N ALA A 27 -28.98 26.10 3.71
CA ALA A 27 -27.83 26.28 2.85
C ALA A 27 -27.92 25.18 1.79
N SER A 28 -28.27 25.54 0.58
CA SER A 28 -28.07 24.71 -0.60
C SER A 28 -26.61 24.31 -0.63
N SER A 29 -26.31 23.10 -0.17
CA SER A 29 -25.00 22.53 -0.40
C SER A 29 -24.96 22.14 -1.88
N ASP A 30 -24.53 23.09 -2.71
CA ASP A 30 -23.98 22.78 -4.02
C ASP A 30 -22.71 21.96 -3.79
N ILE A 31 -22.89 20.68 -3.49
CA ILE A 31 -21.84 19.68 -3.63
C ILE A 31 -21.63 19.56 -5.12
N HIS A 32 -20.76 20.41 -5.67
CA HIS A 32 -20.21 20.17 -7.00
C HIS A 32 -19.53 18.81 -6.92
N PRO A 33 -19.91 17.84 -7.78
CA PRO A 33 -19.16 16.60 -7.87
C PRO A 33 -17.70 17.01 -8.17
N ALA A 34 -16.77 16.56 -7.34
CA ALA A 34 -15.36 16.80 -7.55
C ALA A 34 -15.04 16.43 -9.00
N THR A 35 -14.45 17.36 -9.77
CA THR A 35 -14.11 17.09 -11.16
C THR A 35 -13.19 15.88 -11.21
N THR A 36 -13.26 15.07 -12.25
CA THR A 36 -12.41 13.88 -12.46
C THR A 36 -10.94 14.22 -12.19
N GLU A 37 -10.48 15.39 -12.61
CA GLU A 37 -9.14 15.92 -12.40
C GLU A 37 -8.80 16.11 -10.89
N SER A 38 -9.74 16.58 -10.08
CA SER A 38 -9.53 16.73 -8.63
C SER A 38 -9.51 15.39 -7.91
N GLN A 39 -10.27 14.39 -8.36
CA GLN A 39 -10.21 13.03 -7.82
C GLN A 39 -8.88 12.35 -8.16
N GLU A 40 -8.41 12.46 -9.40
CA GLU A 40 -7.10 11.95 -9.81
C GLU A 40 -5.95 12.58 -9.01
N THR A 41 -5.98 13.90 -8.80
CA THR A 41 -4.97 14.62 -8.03
C THR A 41 -4.98 14.16 -6.57
N ASN A 42 -6.15 13.96 -5.97
CA ASN A 42 -6.29 13.49 -4.60
C ASN A 42 -5.80 12.04 -4.44
N ILE A 43 -6.14 11.15 -5.37
CA ILE A 43 -5.65 9.76 -5.36
C ILE A 43 -4.12 9.74 -5.49
N ARG A 44 -3.55 10.53 -6.40
CA ARG A 44 -2.10 10.63 -6.56
C ARG A 44 -1.42 11.13 -5.29
N ALA A 45 -1.90 12.23 -4.71
CA ALA A 45 -1.35 12.79 -3.48
C ALA A 45 -1.43 11.79 -2.31
N TYR A 46 -2.54 11.07 -2.18
CA TYR A 46 -2.74 10.07 -1.15
C TYR A 46 -1.79 8.88 -1.31
N VAL A 47 -1.63 8.36 -2.54
CA VAL A 47 -0.70 7.26 -2.82
C VAL A 47 0.75 7.69 -2.59
N GLU A 48 1.15 8.92 -2.95
CA GLU A 48 2.49 9.41 -2.68
C GLU A 48 2.76 9.56 -1.17
N LEU A 49 1.80 10.06 -0.40
CA LEU A 49 1.90 10.10 1.07
C LEU A 49 2.10 8.70 1.66
N LEU A 50 1.32 7.71 1.21
CA LEU A 50 1.46 6.32 1.63
C LEU A 50 2.84 5.76 1.27
N ARG A 51 3.37 6.08 0.08
CA ARG A 51 4.69 5.60 -0.37
C ARG A 51 5.82 6.12 0.52
N VAL A 52 5.84 7.42 0.82
CA VAL A 52 6.87 8.05 1.66
C VAL A 52 6.81 7.53 3.09
N ASP A 53 5.64 7.54 3.69
CA ASP A 53 5.44 7.12 5.07
C ASP A 53 5.72 5.62 5.26
N VAL A 54 5.26 4.78 4.35
CA VAL A 54 5.48 3.33 4.39
C VAL A 54 6.95 2.98 4.23
N ARG A 55 7.69 3.62 3.31
CA ARG A 55 9.11 3.30 3.09
C ARG A 55 9.95 3.55 4.34
N THR A 56 9.76 4.70 4.98
CA THR A 56 10.47 5.04 6.22
C THR A 56 10.10 4.08 7.35
N LYS A 57 8.81 3.77 7.47
CA LYS A 57 8.31 2.82 8.46
C LYS A 57 8.78 1.39 8.20
N LYS A 58 8.84 0.95 6.93
CA LYS A 58 9.33 -0.39 6.58
C LYS A 58 10.74 -0.63 7.10
N THR A 59 11.68 0.28 6.86
CA THR A 59 13.06 0.15 7.34
C THR A 59 13.12 0.04 8.87
N ALA A 60 12.37 0.87 9.59
CA ALA A 60 12.29 0.83 11.04
C ALA A 60 11.71 -0.49 11.56
N ILE A 61 10.62 -0.97 10.94
CA ILE A 61 9.98 -2.25 11.28
C ILE A 61 10.93 -3.42 11.07
N PHE A 62 11.61 -3.47 9.90
CA PHE A 62 12.59 -4.52 9.64
C PHE A 62 13.73 -4.49 10.66
N THR A 63 14.28 -3.32 10.97
CA THR A 63 15.34 -3.17 11.97
C THR A 63 14.91 -3.69 13.34
N GLU A 64 13.69 -3.34 13.76
CA GLU A 64 13.15 -3.73 15.07
C GLU A 64 12.84 -5.23 15.15
N ILE A 65 12.19 -5.79 14.12
CA ILE A 65 11.73 -7.20 14.19
C ILE A 65 12.84 -8.21 13.91
N MET A 66 13.75 -7.88 12.99
CA MET A 66 14.77 -8.82 12.53
C MET A 66 15.89 -9.02 13.56
N HIS A 67 16.16 -8.06 14.44
CA HIS A 67 17.22 -8.10 15.46
C HIS A 67 18.57 -8.57 14.90
N PHE A 68 18.97 -8.01 13.76
CA PHE A 68 20.23 -8.35 13.12
C PHE A 68 21.44 -7.97 13.97
N ASN A 69 22.44 -8.84 13.99
CA ASN A 69 23.77 -8.41 14.33
C ASN A 69 24.41 -7.65 13.14
N ASP A 70 25.56 -6.98 13.36
CA ASP A 70 26.21 -6.14 12.36
C ASP A 70 26.55 -6.90 11.06
N GLN A 71 26.96 -8.17 11.16
CA GLN A 71 27.29 -8.99 9.99
C GLN A 71 26.06 -9.35 9.18
N GLN A 72 24.94 -9.63 9.85
CA GLN A 72 23.67 -9.92 9.20
C GLN A 72 23.08 -8.66 8.54
N ALA A 73 23.13 -7.53 9.24
CA ALA A 73 22.70 -6.25 8.72
C ALA A 73 23.48 -5.85 7.47
N ALA A 74 24.81 -5.99 7.49
CA ALA A 74 25.67 -5.68 6.36
C ALA A 74 25.38 -6.52 5.11
N LYS A 75 24.87 -7.76 5.26
CA LYS A 75 24.44 -8.61 4.14
C LYS A 75 23.01 -8.38 3.70
N PHE A 76 22.10 -8.08 4.65
CA PHE A 76 20.67 -7.94 4.38
C PHE A 76 20.35 -6.65 3.63
N TRP A 77 20.82 -5.50 4.13
CA TRP A 77 20.40 -4.20 3.61
C TRP A 77 20.72 -3.97 2.13
N PRO A 78 21.87 -4.38 1.59
CA PRO A 78 22.09 -4.27 0.15
C PRO A 78 21.06 -5.03 -0.68
N ILE A 79 20.72 -6.27 -0.27
CA ILE A 79 19.72 -7.11 -0.94
C ILE A 79 18.32 -6.48 -0.84
N TYR A 80 17.97 -5.99 0.36
CA TYR A 80 16.69 -5.34 0.60
C TYR A 80 16.53 -4.05 -0.20
N ASN A 81 17.57 -3.24 -0.30
CA ASN A 81 17.54 -2.00 -1.09
C ASN A 81 17.34 -2.28 -2.58
N GLU A 82 17.98 -3.31 -3.13
CA GLU A 82 17.73 -3.74 -4.52
C GLU A 82 16.27 -4.18 -4.70
N TYR A 83 15.75 -4.99 -3.77
CA TYR A 83 14.35 -5.42 -3.76
C TYR A 83 13.39 -4.22 -3.75
N ASP A 84 13.62 -3.27 -2.86
CA ASP A 84 12.76 -2.10 -2.69
C ASP A 84 12.72 -1.23 -3.96
N VAL A 85 13.86 -1.06 -4.64
CA VAL A 85 13.93 -0.34 -5.93
C VAL A 85 13.10 -1.04 -7.00
N GLU A 86 13.20 -2.37 -7.14
CA GLU A 86 12.41 -3.11 -8.12
C GLU A 86 10.91 -3.15 -7.75
N LEU A 87 10.59 -3.26 -6.46
CA LEU A 87 9.21 -3.17 -5.99
C LEU A 87 8.58 -1.81 -6.29
N GLN A 88 9.33 -0.72 -6.17
CA GLN A 88 8.85 0.62 -6.51
C GLN A 88 8.44 0.73 -7.98
N LYS A 89 9.19 0.12 -8.91
CA LYS A 89 8.81 0.11 -10.33
C LYS A 89 7.45 -0.56 -10.57
N LEU A 90 7.18 -1.67 -9.85
CA LEU A 90 5.88 -2.33 -9.91
C LEU A 90 4.77 -1.48 -9.28
N ASN A 91 5.07 -0.80 -8.17
CA ASN A 91 4.14 0.11 -7.52
C ASN A 91 3.80 1.33 -8.40
N ASP A 92 4.76 1.85 -9.18
CA ASP A 92 4.53 2.92 -10.15
C ASP A 92 3.56 2.47 -11.26
N GLN A 93 3.74 1.24 -11.77
CA GLN A 93 2.82 0.66 -12.75
C GLN A 93 1.42 0.44 -12.16
N LYS A 94 1.34 -0.05 -10.91
CA LYS A 94 0.06 -0.20 -10.19
C LYS A 94 -0.64 1.14 -10.02
N LEU A 95 0.10 2.18 -9.63
CA LEU A 95 -0.43 3.53 -9.50
C LEU A 95 -0.97 4.06 -10.84
N ALA A 96 -0.24 3.87 -11.93
CA ALA A 96 -0.71 4.26 -13.26
C ALA A 96 -2.00 3.53 -13.65
N GLY A 97 -2.12 2.24 -13.35
CA GLY A 97 -3.35 1.46 -13.55
C GLY A 97 -4.52 1.98 -12.73
N ILE A 98 -4.29 2.35 -11.46
CA ILE A 98 -5.33 2.93 -10.58
C ILE A 98 -5.79 4.31 -11.12
N GLN A 99 -4.87 5.13 -11.61
CA GLN A 99 -5.20 6.43 -12.21
C GLN A 99 -6.03 6.26 -13.48
N GLU A 100 -5.66 5.30 -14.32
CA GLU A 100 -6.43 4.98 -15.53
C GLU A 100 -7.81 4.44 -15.20
N TYR A 101 -7.93 3.62 -14.15
CA TYR A 101 -9.21 3.16 -13.61
C TYR A 101 -10.09 4.35 -13.17
N ALA A 102 -9.55 5.25 -12.34
CA ALA A 102 -10.28 6.41 -11.84
C ALA A 102 -10.77 7.33 -12.97
N LYS A 103 -9.93 7.53 -14.00
CA LYS A 103 -10.27 8.36 -15.17
C LYS A 103 -11.41 7.77 -16.00
N ASN A 104 -11.49 6.46 -16.10
CA ASN A 104 -12.48 5.77 -16.92
C ASN A 104 -13.72 5.33 -16.12
N PHE A 105 -13.74 5.51 -14.79
CA PHE A 105 -14.77 4.95 -13.90
C PHE A 105 -16.18 5.30 -14.34
N GLY A 106 -16.46 6.55 -14.70
CA GLY A 106 -17.82 6.99 -15.12
C GLY A 106 -18.24 6.55 -16.52
N ASN A 107 -17.31 6.01 -17.34
CA ASN A 107 -17.56 5.56 -18.71
C ASN A 107 -16.76 4.29 -19.02
N MET A 108 -16.71 3.36 -18.07
CA MET A 108 -15.96 2.10 -18.20
C MET A 108 -16.57 1.27 -19.32
N THR A 109 -15.73 0.79 -20.25
CA THR A 109 -16.12 -0.20 -21.26
C THR A 109 -15.62 -1.58 -20.85
N ASP A 110 -16.25 -2.64 -21.41
CA ASP A 110 -15.82 -4.03 -21.15
C ASP A 110 -14.34 -4.24 -21.50
N GLU A 111 -13.89 -3.68 -22.60
CA GLU A 111 -12.49 -3.80 -23.06
C GLU A 111 -11.52 -3.10 -22.10
N LYS A 112 -11.89 -1.90 -21.60
CA LYS A 112 -11.06 -1.16 -20.65
C LYS A 112 -11.05 -1.85 -19.28
N ALA A 113 -12.17 -2.39 -18.84
CA ALA A 113 -12.26 -3.16 -17.60
C ALA A 113 -11.39 -4.42 -17.68
N ASP A 114 -11.43 -5.16 -18.79
CA ASP A 114 -10.59 -6.35 -19.02
C ASP A 114 -9.09 -5.97 -19.05
N GLU A 115 -8.71 -4.92 -19.80
CA GLU A 115 -7.33 -4.43 -19.84
C GLU A 115 -6.78 -4.14 -18.44
N LEU A 116 -7.55 -3.40 -17.61
CA LEU A 116 -7.12 -3.02 -16.26
C LEU A 116 -7.09 -4.21 -15.31
N ALA A 117 -8.03 -5.16 -15.43
CA ALA A 117 -8.04 -6.39 -14.64
C ALA A 117 -6.81 -7.27 -14.98
N MET A 118 -6.51 -7.43 -16.27
CA MET A 118 -5.33 -8.19 -16.72
C MET A 118 -4.03 -7.54 -16.28
N LEU A 119 -3.93 -6.20 -16.34
CA LEU A 119 -2.77 -5.47 -15.79
C LEU A 119 -2.60 -5.73 -14.29
N ALA A 120 -3.69 -5.68 -13.51
CA ALA A 120 -3.64 -5.93 -12.07
C ALA A 120 -3.12 -7.35 -11.77
N LEU A 121 -3.64 -8.37 -12.46
CA LEU A 121 -3.20 -9.76 -12.32
C LEU A 121 -1.73 -9.96 -12.72
N GLU A 122 -1.29 -9.32 -13.80
CA GLU A 122 0.10 -9.36 -14.23
C GLU A 122 1.05 -8.75 -13.19
N LEU A 123 0.69 -7.60 -12.62
CA LEU A 123 1.48 -6.93 -11.60
C LEU A 123 1.56 -7.76 -10.30
N GLU A 124 0.49 -8.45 -9.91
CA GLU A 124 0.51 -9.38 -8.78
C GLU A 124 1.47 -10.56 -9.04
N ASN A 125 1.46 -11.15 -10.22
CA ASN A 125 2.38 -12.20 -10.60
C ASN A 125 3.83 -11.71 -10.56
N LYS A 126 4.14 -10.56 -11.17
CA LYS A 126 5.47 -9.95 -11.13
C LYS A 126 5.94 -9.65 -9.70
N ARG A 127 5.04 -9.18 -8.83
CA ARG A 127 5.34 -8.93 -7.41
C ARG A 127 5.67 -10.23 -6.66
N ASN A 128 4.95 -11.31 -6.93
CA ASN A 128 5.23 -12.61 -6.35
C ASN A 128 6.57 -13.19 -6.83
N ASP A 129 6.89 -13.07 -8.10
CA ASP A 129 8.17 -13.50 -8.66
C ASP A 129 9.34 -12.69 -8.09
N LEU A 130 9.15 -11.38 -7.92
CA LEU A 130 10.12 -10.50 -7.28
C LEU A 130 10.39 -10.95 -5.84
N LYS A 131 9.34 -11.17 -5.04
CA LYS A 131 9.47 -11.67 -3.65
C LYS A 131 10.21 -13.00 -3.61
N LYS A 132 9.89 -13.94 -4.50
CA LYS A 132 10.57 -15.23 -4.60
C LYS A 132 12.06 -15.07 -4.90
N THR A 133 12.40 -14.23 -5.86
CA THR A 133 13.79 -13.95 -6.25
C THR A 133 14.60 -13.42 -5.07
N TYR A 134 14.07 -12.45 -4.34
CA TYR A 134 14.78 -11.85 -3.21
C TYR A 134 14.73 -12.71 -1.95
N TYR A 135 13.69 -13.49 -1.74
CA TYR A 135 13.68 -14.56 -0.73
C TYR A 135 14.88 -15.50 -0.93
N GLU A 136 15.13 -15.97 -2.15
CA GLU A 136 16.25 -16.86 -2.46
C GLU A 136 17.60 -16.16 -2.26
N LYS A 137 17.77 -14.89 -2.64
CA LYS A 137 18.99 -14.12 -2.37
C LYS A 137 19.26 -14.02 -0.85
N VAL A 138 18.24 -13.68 -0.05
CA VAL A 138 18.35 -13.60 1.41
C VAL A 138 18.67 -14.98 1.99
N ARG A 139 17.99 -16.04 1.52
CA ARG A 139 18.20 -17.41 1.97
C ARG A 139 19.64 -17.89 1.74
N GLN A 140 20.20 -17.58 0.61
CA GLN A 140 21.59 -17.94 0.26
C GLN A 140 22.62 -17.25 1.16
N GLN A 141 22.38 -16.01 1.54
CA GLN A 141 23.33 -15.18 2.30
C GLN A 141 23.15 -15.29 3.83
N LEU A 142 21.92 -15.54 4.30
CA LEU A 142 21.55 -15.40 5.71
C LEU A 142 20.79 -16.61 6.28
N GLY A 143 20.45 -17.59 5.44
CA GLY A 143 19.75 -18.81 5.85
C GLY A 143 18.23 -18.70 5.82
N GLY A 144 17.57 -19.86 5.89
CA GLY A 144 16.13 -19.98 5.66
C GLY A 144 15.27 -19.27 6.70
N ILE A 145 15.67 -19.22 7.98
CA ILE A 145 14.90 -18.56 9.04
C ILE A 145 14.81 -17.06 8.81
N ILE A 146 15.94 -16.42 8.46
CA ILE A 146 15.99 -14.98 8.19
C ILE A 146 15.20 -14.66 6.90
N ALA A 147 15.35 -15.47 5.87
CA ALA A 147 14.59 -15.32 4.62
C ALA A 147 13.07 -15.48 4.85
N ALA A 148 12.65 -16.44 5.66
CA ALA A 148 11.23 -16.62 5.99
C ALA A 148 10.66 -15.43 6.77
N ARG A 149 11.42 -14.87 7.73
CA ARG A 149 11.02 -13.65 8.44
C ARG A 149 10.91 -12.45 7.51
N PHE A 150 11.89 -12.26 6.61
CA PHE A 150 11.82 -11.23 5.56
C PHE A 150 10.53 -11.34 4.77
N LEU A 151 10.22 -12.52 4.23
CA LEU A 151 9.02 -12.75 3.43
C LEU A 151 7.73 -12.52 4.24
N GLN A 152 7.71 -12.94 5.50
CA GLN A 152 6.56 -12.76 6.38
C GLN A 152 6.28 -11.29 6.67
N ILE A 153 7.31 -10.52 7.04
CA ILE A 153 7.19 -9.08 7.32
C ILE A 153 6.73 -8.36 6.05
N GLU A 154 7.38 -8.63 4.92
CA GLU A 154 7.04 -7.99 3.65
C GLU A 154 5.60 -8.25 3.22
N ASN A 155 5.12 -9.50 3.33
CA ASN A 155 3.74 -9.83 3.03
C ASN A 155 2.75 -9.09 3.93
N GLN A 156 3.02 -8.97 5.25
CA GLN A 156 2.16 -8.23 6.17
C GLN A 156 2.10 -6.75 5.82
N LEU A 157 3.24 -6.13 5.50
CA LEU A 157 3.30 -4.72 5.12
C LEU A 157 2.57 -4.45 3.81
N LEU A 158 2.81 -5.28 2.78
CA LEU A 158 2.11 -5.17 1.49
C LEU A 158 0.60 -5.36 1.63
N MET A 159 0.16 -6.29 2.49
CA MET A 159 -1.27 -6.51 2.75
C MET A 159 -1.94 -5.26 3.35
N VAL A 160 -1.28 -4.57 4.29
CA VAL A 160 -1.80 -3.33 4.87
C VAL A 160 -1.92 -2.23 3.82
N ILE A 161 -0.90 -2.09 2.96
CA ILE A 161 -0.91 -1.10 1.86
C ILE A 161 -2.03 -1.42 0.86
N ASP A 162 -2.13 -2.68 0.45
CA ASP A 162 -3.14 -3.12 -0.51
C ASP A 162 -4.56 -2.93 0.03
N LEU A 163 -4.78 -3.19 1.32
CA LEU A 163 -6.07 -2.94 1.99
C LEU A 163 -6.43 -1.45 1.99
N GLN A 164 -5.46 -0.58 2.28
CA GLN A 164 -5.69 0.86 2.27
C GLN A 164 -6.03 1.37 0.85
N ILE A 165 -5.33 0.88 -0.18
CA ILE A 165 -5.64 1.20 -1.57
C ILE A 165 -7.03 0.69 -1.94
N ALA A 166 -7.33 -0.58 -1.69
CA ALA A 166 -8.60 -1.21 -2.03
C ALA A 166 -9.80 -0.51 -1.37
N SER A 167 -9.64 -0.07 -0.11
CA SER A 167 -10.71 0.65 0.61
C SER A 167 -11.02 2.04 0.03
N SER A 168 -10.13 2.58 -0.81
CA SER A 168 -10.27 3.90 -1.43
C SER A 168 -10.80 3.85 -2.86
N LEU A 169 -10.89 2.65 -3.45
CA LEU A 169 -11.34 2.47 -4.83
C LEU A 169 -12.81 2.01 -4.86
N PRO A 170 -13.68 2.67 -5.65
CA PRO A 170 -15.03 2.19 -5.88
C PRO A 170 -15.01 0.90 -6.71
N ILE A 171 -16.07 0.10 -6.61
CA ILE A 171 -16.25 -1.10 -7.44
C ILE A 171 -16.86 -0.68 -8.77
N VAL A 172 -16.47 -1.34 -9.86
CA VAL A 172 -17.08 -1.16 -11.20
C VAL A 172 -18.56 -1.51 -11.12
N GLU A 173 -19.43 -0.62 -11.59
CA GLU A 173 -20.89 -0.82 -11.67
C GLU A 173 -21.30 -1.39 -13.03
#